data_662a8e5c5835461c1e0b9e32346730e5
#
_entry.id   662a8e5c5835461c1e0b9e32346730e5
#
_cell.length_a   1.000
_cell.length_b   1.000
_cell.length_c   1.000
_cell.angle_alpha   90.00
_cell.angle_beta   90.00
_cell.angle_gamma   90.00
#
_symmetry.space_group_name_H-M   'P 1'
#
loop_
_entity.id
_entity.type
_entity.pdbx_description
1 polymer ?
#
loop_
_entity_poly.entity_id
_entity_poly.type
_entity_poly.pdbx_seq_one_letter_code
_entity_poly.pdbx_strand_id
1 'polypeptide(L)'
;MTRMKQASGMAALAALAFALPVAAHAQSTGYGGGMGSTGSGMGGDSASDATSAKSDRASRRGAKGQGGKRIDIAPYIEVDQIVTAELSPGDDVLTYTQVAVGVDASIQGRNNGASASVRYQRQFGWGKKAGDGDVISGLVRGYATVVPGVTVEAGALASQVNVENGGSALAAGPLSGNGKSTVYSVYAGPSVTKRIGDLDVGANYRAGFTKVEQSNASRDLQTGAAADVFDKSVVQSADVQAGFAPGTVLPVGVGVGGSFYQEDISNLDQRARDMQARAMVTVPVSRTVQVVGAIGYEDVEISSRDAVRDADGAPVIGSDGRYVTDKSSPREMAYDVSGLIWDAAVMWRPSRRTSLSAHIGRRYGSTSFGGTLAYAPSDRSQFNVAVYDNVSGFGGQVNRALDQLPDDFEVVRDPITGELRGCVASLEGGNCLSSVLGSVRSSTFRARGVAANYSMKFGRLSAGIGAGYDRRKYIAAQNTVLASANGVLDENWWLAAYIGGDLGRDAGWSANVYANWVSSNDPLTGDVAGYGASASYYKMFAPRLRGTLAIGIDGAKNDTPSIDDLWTASALAGLRYTF
;
A
#
# COMPACT_ATOMS: atom_id res chain seq x y z
N MET A 1 30.35 25.66 -3.99
CA MET A 1 31.00 24.35 -3.87
C MET A 1 30.60 23.67 -2.56
N THR A 2 29.36 23.20 -2.38
CA THR A 2 28.97 22.38 -1.20
C THR A 2 27.57 21.76 -1.44
N ARG A 3 27.39 20.93 -2.47
CA ARG A 3 26.13 20.20 -2.72
C ARG A 3 26.33 18.76 -3.23
N MET A 4 27.45 18.12 -2.88
CA MET A 4 27.78 16.80 -3.42
C MET A 4 28.02 15.72 -2.37
N LYS A 5 27.34 15.77 -1.21
CA LYS A 5 27.53 14.78 -0.12
C LYS A 5 26.28 13.99 0.30
N GLN A 6 25.14 14.15 -0.35
CA GLN A 6 23.91 13.40 0.04
C GLN A 6 23.52 12.23 -0.87
N ALA A 7 24.18 12.05 -2.00
CA ALA A 7 23.86 10.96 -2.94
C ALA A 7 24.48 9.60 -2.59
N SER A 8 25.37 9.51 -1.61
CA SER A 8 26.15 8.29 -1.34
C SER A 8 25.48 7.28 -0.39
N GLY A 9 24.33 7.59 0.19
CA GLY A 9 23.66 6.73 1.18
C GLY A 9 22.63 5.74 0.62
N MET A 10 22.12 5.98 -0.58
CA MET A 10 21.00 5.19 -1.13
C MET A 10 21.39 4.02 -2.03
N ALA A 11 22.62 3.97 -2.52
CA ALA A 11 23.07 2.86 -3.37
C ALA A 11 23.29 1.53 -2.63
N ALA A 12 23.35 1.56 -1.30
CA ALA A 12 23.65 0.37 -0.49
C ALA A 12 22.43 -0.52 -0.17
N LEU A 13 21.20 -0.01 -0.30
CA LEU A 13 19.98 -0.77 0.03
C LEU A 13 19.44 -1.66 -1.09
N ALA A 14 19.82 -1.40 -2.33
CA ALA A 14 19.42 -2.22 -3.48
C ALA A 14 20.27 -3.48 -3.69
N ALA A 15 21.43 -3.60 -3.04
CA ALA A 15 22.38 -4.70 -3.26
C ALA A 15 22.18 -5.91 -2.32
N LEU A 16 21.34 -5.85 -1.31
CA LEU A 16 21.20 -6.91 -0.29
C LEU A 16 20.16 -7.99 -0.64
N ALA A 17 19.45 -7.88 -1.76
CA ALA A 17 18.40 -8.84 -2.15
C ALA A 17 18.90 -10.04 -2.98
N PHE A 18 20.18 -10.16 -3.33
CA PHE A 18 20.63 -11.10 -4.37
C PHE A 18 21.54 -12.25 -3.95
N ALA A 19 21.79 -12.49 -2.67
CA ALA A 19 22.71 -13.56 -2.30
C ALA A 19 22.16 -14.46 -1.17
N LEU A 20 21.35 -15.48 -1.53
CA LEU A 20 21.21 -16.69 -0.69
C LEU A 20 20.94 -17.92 -1.56
N PRO A 21 21.56 -19.09 -1.25
CA PRO A 21 21.43 -20.30 -2.03
C PRO A 21 20.19 -21.12 -1.71
N VAL A 22 19.78 -21.87 -2.71
CA VAL A 22 18.56 -22.66 -2.83
C VAL A 22 18.56 -23.91 -1.93
N ALA A 23 17.48 -24.16 -1.22
CA ALA A 23 17.03 -25.51 -0.88
C ALA A 23 15.49 -25.57 -0.74
N ALA A 24 14.91 -26.67 -1.17
CA ALA A 24 13.58 -26.86 -1.65
C ALA A 24 12.49 -27.17 -0.62
N HIS A 25 11.24 -26.92 -1.04
CA HIS A 25 9.92 -27.47 -0.70
C HIS A 25 9.08 -26.84 0.38
N ALA A 26 7.97 -26.26 0.02
CA ALA A 26 6.57 -26.54 0.34
C ALA A 26 5.68 -25.30 0.19
N GLN A 27 4.52 -25.50 -0.41
CA GLN A 27 3.47 -24.50 -0.59
C GLN A 27 2.99 -23.96 0.76
N SER A 28 2.99 -22.66 0.94
CA SER A 28 2.22 -21.98 1.96
C SER A 28 1.28 -21.00 1.29
N THR A 29 0.00 -21.24 1.40
CA THR A 29 -1.00 -20.19 1.18
C THR A 29 -0.88 -19.21 2.33
N GLY A 30 -0.11 -18.15 2.13
CA GLY A 30 0.04 -17.07 3.09
C GLY A 30 -1.24 -16.25 3.17
N TYR A 31 -1.94 -16.32 4.30
CA TYR A 31 -2.93 -15.34 4.70
C TYR A 31 -2.22 -14.28 5.56
N GLY A 32 -1.72 -13.25 4.91
CA GLY A 32 -1.40 -12.01 5.56
C GLY A 32 -2.68 -11.27 5.91
N GLY A 33 -3.29 -11.59 7.02
CA GLY A 33 -4.43 -10.88 7.57
C GLY A 33 -3.95 -9.96 8.68
N GLY A 34 -3.87 -8.69 8.44
CA GLY A 34 -3.91 -7.74 9.51
C GLY A 34 -5.22 -7.92 10.28
N MET A 35 -5.13 -8.20 11.56
CA MET A 35 -6.22 -8.27 12.53
C MET A 35 -7.31 -9.32 12.31
N GLY A 36 -7.18 -10.42 13.00
CA GLY A 36 -8.31 -11.24 13.41
C GLY A 36 -8.88 -12.22 12.41
N SER A 37 -8.14 -12.66 11.41
CA SER A 37 -8.57 -13.88 10.74
C SER A 37 -8.15 -15.09 11.59
N THR A 38 -9.08 -15.62 12.35
CA THR A 38 -9.01 -16.97 12.89
C THR A 38 -9.13 -17.97 11.73
N GLY A 39 -8.17 -17.96 10.83
CA GLY A 39 -8.08 -18.93 9.76
C GLY A 39 -7.21 -20.09 10.22
N SER A 40 -7.78 -21.08 10.87
CA SER A 40 -7.16 -22.39 10.95
C SER A 40 -7.07 -22.93 9.52
N GLY A 41 -5.89 -22.83 8.92
CA GLY A 41 -5.57 -23.48 7.67
C GLY A 41 -5.62 -24.98 7.85
N MET A 42 -6.72 -25.60 7.46
CA MET A 42 -6.75 -27.02 7.25
C MET A 42 -5.94 -27.34 6.00
N GLY A 43 -4.83 -28.04 6.19
CA GLY A 43 -4.11 -28.70 5.11
C GLY A 43 -5.03 -29.64 4.36
N GLY A 44 -5.41 -29.26 3.17
CA GLY A 44 -5.95 -30.15 2.19
C GLY A 44 -4.85 -30.51 1.22
N ASP A 45 -4.53 -31.79 1.11
CA ASP A 45 -3.69 -32.34 0.06
C ASP A 45 -4.20 -31.83 -1.30
N SER A 46 -3.46 -30.95 -1.90
CA SER A 46 -3.72 -30.50 -3.26
C SER A 46 -2.76 -31.23 -4.17
N ALA A 47 -3.25 -32.30 -4.74
CA ALA A 47 -2.71 -32.84 -5.97
C ALA A 47 -2.77 -31.70 -7.00
N SER A 48 -1.61 -31.20 -7.35
CA SER A 48 -1.42 -30.30 -8.48
C SER A 48 -1.55 -31.09 -9.77
N ASP A 49 -2.66 -30.96 -10.47
CA ASP A 49 -2.72 -31.30 -11.88
C ASP A 49 -3.39 -30.19 -12.68
N ALA A 50 -2.50 -29.55 -13.42
CA ALA A 50 -2.61 -29.11 -14.81
C ALA A 50 -3.98 -28.68 -15.32
N THR A 51 -4.13 -27.37 -15.57
CA THR A 51 -4.60 -26.90 -16.91
C THR A 51 -4.39 -25.41 -17.07
N SER A 52 -3.15 -24.97 -17.22
CA SER A 52 -2.85 -23.80 -18.03
C SER A 52 -2.32 -24.29 -19.38
N ALA A 53 -3.21 -24.54 -20.28
CA ALA A 53 -2.84 -24.90 -21.65
C ALA A 53 -3.83 -24.27 -22.61
N LYS A 54 -3.31 -23.37 -23.41
CA LYS A 54 -3.65 -23.03 -24.79
C LYS A 54 -3.74 -21.54 -25.07
N SER A 55 -2.64 -20.84 -25.00
CA SER A 55 -2.43 -19.69 -25.87
C SER A 55 -1.00 -19.53 -26.40
N ASP A 56 -0.04 -20.41 -26.07
CA ASP A 56 1.32 -20.38 -26.63
C ASP A 56 1.65 -21.68 -27.37
N ARG A 57 0.99 -21.90 -28.50
CA ARG A 57 1.31 -23.04 -29.36
C ARG A 57 2.40 -22.78 -30.42
N ALA A 58 2.99 -21.58 -30.45
CA ALA A 58 3.99 -21.24 -31.48
C ALA A 58 5.45 -21.32 -31.01
N SER A 59 5.74 -21.41 -29.70
CA SER A 59 7.12 -21.54 -29.19
C SER A 59 7.42 -22.86 -28.47
N ARG A 60 6.49 -23.82 -28.46
CA ARG A 60 6.69 -25.13 -27.81
C ARG A 60 7.14 -26.23 -28.76
N ARG A 61 8.25 -26.05 -29.45
CA ARG A 61 9.05 -27.18 -29.97
C ARG A 61 10.42 -27.13 -29.32
N GLY A 62 10.54 -27.74 -28.13
CA GLY A 62 11.84 -28.00 -27.53
C GLY A 62 12.02 -27.76 -26.07
N ALA A 63 11.09 -28.18 -25.20
CA ALA A 63 11.45 -28.42 -23.79
C ALA A 63 10.46 -29.41 -23.16
N LYS A 64 10.79 -30.66 -23.17
CA LYS A 64 10.30 -31.67 -22.25
C LYS A 64 11.09 -31.53 -20.94
N GLY A 65 10.40 -31.29 -19.83
CA GLY A 65 10.91 -31.66 -18.52
C GLY A 65 11.31 -30.49 -17.61
N GLN A 66 10.83 -30.54 -16.41
CA GLN A 66 11.17 -29.84 -15.17
C GLN A 66 10.48 -28.49 -14.98
N GLY A 67 9.80 -28.34 -13.84
CA GLY A 67 9.36 -27.06 -13.28
C GLY A 67 10.54 -26.13 -13.07
N GLY A 68 10.97 -25.45 -14.10
CA GLY A 68 12.11 -24.55 -14.11
C GLY A 68 11.73 -23.21 -13.49
N LYS A 69 12.61 -22.65 -12.69
CA LYS A 69 12.58 -21.28 -12.22
C LYS A 69 12.37 -20.34 -13.42
N ARG A 70 11.30 -19.57 -13.43
CA ARG A 70 11.06 -18.52 -14.42
C ARG A 70 11.62 -17.22 -13.87
N ILE A 71 12.54 -16.62 -14.60
CA ILE A 71 13.13 -15.32 -14.29
C ILE A 71 12.91 -14.46 -15.51
N ASP A 72 12.26 -13.34 -15.32
CA ASP A 72 12.06 -12.29 -16.32
C ASP A 72 12.58 -10.99 -15.72
N ILE A 73 13.63 -10.42 -16.29
CA ILE A 73 14.24 -9.17 -15.84
C ILE A 73 14.43 -8.30 -17.06
N ALA A 74 13.74 -7.18 -17.11
CA ALA A 74 13.68 -6.25 -18.22
C ALA A 74 14.17 -4.85 -17.80
N PRO A 75 15.49 -4.60 -17.73
CA PRO A 75 16.01 -3.26 -17.52
C PRO A 75 15.76 -2.41 -18.76
N TYR A 76 15.55 -1.11 -18.55
CA TYR A 76 15.23 -0.20 -19.64
C TYR A 76 15.76 1.22 -19.39
N ILE A 77 15.92 1.92 -20.50
CA ILE A 77 16.09 3.37 -20.55
C ILE A 77 14.97 3.97 -21.38
N GLU A 78 14.49 5.14 -20.98
CA GLU A 78 13.38 5.83 -21.61
C GLU A 78 13.71 7.32 -21.73
N VAL A 79 13.33 7.93 -22.83
CA VAL A 79 13.46 9.37 -23.07
C VAL A 79 12.11 9.85 -23.58
N ASP A 80 11.53 10.79 -22.87
CA ASP A 80 10.20 11.31 -23.14
C ASP A 80 10.24 12.83 -23.27
N GLN A 81 9.48 13.34 -24.22
CA GLN A 81 9.16 14.76 -24.33
C GLN A 81 7.72 14.96 -23.86
N ILE A 82 7.54 15.86 -22.90
CA ILE A 82 6.24 16.10 -22.28
C ILE A 82 5.90 17.58 -22.43
N VAL A 83 4.64 17.84 -22.77
CA VAL A 83 4.03 19.16 -22.78
C VAL A 83 2.83 19.11 -21.85
N THR A 84 2.76 20.04 -20.91
CA THR A 84 1.63 20.18 -19.99
C THR A 84 1.11 21.60 -20.07
N ALA A 85 -0.17 21.75 -20.37
CA ALA A 85 -0.89 23.01 -20.36
C ALA A 85 -1.73 23.11 -19.08
N GLU A 86 -1.59 24.21 -18.36
CA GLU A 86 -2.51 24.59 -17.30
C GLU A 86 -3.80 25.13 -17.94
N LEU A 87 -4.94 24.57 -17.53
CA LEU A 87 -6.27 24.95 -18.03
C LEU A 87 -7.00 25.87 -17.05
N SER A 88 -6.63 25.79 -15.77
CA SER A 88 -7.13 26.61 -14.66
C SER A 88 -6.13 26.49 -13.49
N PRO A 89 -5.88 27.56 -12.68
CA PRO A 89 -6.40 28.92 -12.83
C PRO A 89 -5.65 29.75 -13.88
N GLY A 90 -4.48 29.29 -14.31
CA GLY A 90 -3.63 29.97 -15.28
C GLY A 90 -3.79 29.45 -16.71
N ASP A 91 -2.87 29.85 -17.58
CA ASP A 91 -2.76 29.46 -18.99
C ASP A 91 -1.32 29.04 -19.35
N ASP A 92 -0.53 28.66 -18.34
CA ASP A 92 0.87 28.31 -18.53
C ASP A 92 1.04 27.00 -19.29
N VAL A 93 1.98 27.00 -20.23
CA VAL A 93 2.41 25.80 -20.92
C VAL A 93 3.84 25.47 -20.50
N LEU A 94 4.02 24.34 -19.88
CA LEU A 94 5.31 23.79 -19.49
C LEU A 94 5.75 22.70 -20.44
N THR A 95 7.02 22.73 -20.80
CA THR A 95 7.61 21.69 -21.62
C THR A 95 8.86 21.19 -20.93
N TYR A 96 9.02 19.86 -20.88
CA TYR A 96 10.21 19.26 -20.29
C TYR A 96 10.56 17.95 -20.97
N THR A 97 11.87 17.64 -20.98
CA THR A 97 12.40 16.36 -21.38
C THR A 97 12.62 15.51 -20.13
N GLN A 98 12.15 14.30 -20.17
CA GLN A 98 12.34 13.32 -19.10
C GLN A 98 13.24 12.21 -19.57
N VAL A 99 14.26 11.89 -18.79
CA VAL A 99 15.11 10.71 -18.99
C VAL A 99 14.88 9.78 -17.81
N ALA A 100 14.49 8.55 -18.09
CA ALA A 100 14.23 7.56 -17.07
C ALA A 100 15.05 6.29 -17.28
N VAL A 101 15.43 5.68 -16.18
CA VAL A 101 16.00 4.35 -16.12
C VAL A 101 15.18 3.51 -15.16
N GLY A 102 14.97 2.24 -15.50
CA GLY A 102 14.18 1.38 -14.64
C GLY A 102 14.42 -0.09 -14.91
N VAL A 103 13.77 -0.90 -14.07
CA VAL A 103 13.76 -2.34 -14.20
C VAL A 103 12.38 -2.89 -13.81
N ASP A 104 11.83 -3.73 -14.69
CA ASP A 104 10.69 -4.57 -14.39
C ASP A 104 11.19 -6.01 -14.24
N ALA A 105 10.86 -6.68 -13.13
CA ALA A 105 11.37 -8.02 -12.87
C ALA A 105 10.28 -8.89 -12.22
N SER A 106 10.20 -10.14 -12.65
CA SER A 106 9.37 -11.17 -12.07
C SER A 106 10.19 -12.45 -11.92
N ILE A 107 10.19 -13.01 -10.73
CA ILE A 107 10.89 -14.25 -10.40
C ILE A 107 9.84 -15.19 -9.81
N GLN A 108 9.64 -16.32 -10.47
CA GLN A 108 8.75 -17.38 -9.99
C GLN A 108 9.54 -18.66 -9.86
N GLY A 109 9.74 -19.11 -8.65
CA GLY A 109 10.40 -20.35 -8.32
C GLY A 109 9.49 -21.24 -7.47
N ARG A 110 9.96 -22.44 -7.14
CA ARG A 110 9.20 -23.38 -6.31
C ARG A 110 9.04 -22.90 -4.86
N ASN A 111 10.04 -22.20 -4.33
CA ASN A 111 10.12 -21.78 -2.93
C ASN A 111 10.42 -20.29 -2.76
N ASN A 112 10.46 -19.57 -3.84
CA ASN A 112 10.70 -18.13 -3.84
C ASN A 112 9.93 -17.47 -4.96
N GLY A 113 9.45 -16.29 -4.71
CA GLY A 113 8.82 -15.41 -5.69
C GLY A 113 9.21 -13.97 -5.41
N ALA A 114 9.29 -13.17 -6.45
CA ALA A 114 9.50 -11.74 -6.32
C ALA A 114 8.94 -11.03 -7.54
N SER A 115 8.33 -9.88 -7.32
CA SER A 115 7.94 -8.93 -8.36
C SER A 115 8.49 -7.56 -8.01
N ALA A 116 9.04 -6.88 -9.00
CA ALA A 116 9.64 -5.56 -8.84
C ALA A 116 9.37 -4.69 -10.07
N SER A 117 9.02 -3.44 -9.83
CA SER A 117 8.98 -2.40 -10.85
C SER A 117 9.54 -1.14 -10.23
N VAL A 118 10.74 -0.75 -10.62
CA VAL A 118 11.45 0.43 -10.08
C VAL A 118 11.84 1.34 -11.23
N ARG A 119 11.60 2.63 -11.07
CA ARG A 119 11.89 3.68 -12.04
C ARG A 119 12.51 4.89 -11.34
N TYR A 120 13.62 5.36 -11.84
CA TYR A 120 14.19 6.67 -11.55
C TYR A 120 14.08 7.54 -12.81
N GLN A 121 13.63 8.77 -12.65
CA GLN A 121 13.52 9.71 -13.74
C GLN A 121 14.07 11.08 -13.36
N ARG A 122 14.73 11.70 -14.30
CA ARG A 122 15.21 13.08 -14.26
C ARG A 122 14.43 13.90 -15.26
N GLN A 123 13.86 15.02 -14.80
CA GLN A 123 13.14 15.98 -15.62
C GLN A 123 14.02 17.21 -15.85
N PHE A 124 14.11 17.64 -17.11
CA PHE A 124 14.81 18.86 -17.53
C PHE A 124 13.78 19.84 -18.08
N GLY A 125 13.54 20.89 -17.34
CA GLY A 125 12.57 21.92 -17.72
C GLY A 125 13.07 22.82 -18.84
N TRP A 126 12.20 23.16 -19.77
CA TRP A 126 12.49 24.10 -20.86
C TRP A 126 11.81 25.44 -20.60
N GLY A 127 12.58 26.52 -20.64
CA GLY A 127 12.07 27.86 -20.40
C GLY A 127 12.21 28.29 -18.94
N LYS A 128 11.60 29.45 -18.60
CA LYS A 128 11.78 30.07 -17.27
C LYS A 128 10.86 29.53 -16.19
N LYS A 129 9.76 28.88 -16.59
CA LYS A 129 8.70 28.43 -15.67
C LYS A 129 8.82 26.93 -15.33
N ALA A 130 9.42 26.14 -16.20
CA ALA A 130 9.63 24.71 -15.98
C ALA A 130 10.91 24.50 -15.15
N GLY A 131 10.77 23.86 -14.00
CA GLY A 131 11.89 23.50 -13.12
C GLY A 131 12.41 22.08 -13.41
N ASP A 132 13.67 21.85 -13.03
CA ASP A 132 14.25 20.51 -13.01
C ASP A 132 13.75 19.71 -11.81
N GLY A 133 13.64 18.40 -11.94
CA GLY A 133 13.21 17.52 -10.87
C GLY A 133 13.71 16.10 -11.00
N ASP A 134 13.82 15.43 -9.87
CA ASP A 134 14.14 14.01 -9.79
C ASP A 134 12.97 13.28 -9.14
N VAL A 135 12.62 12.12 -9.69
CA VAL A 135 11.56 11.27 -9.17
C VAL A 135 12.04 9.83 -9.10
N ILE A 136 11.86 9.21 -7.94
CA ILE A 136 11.99 7.77 -7.80
C ILE A 136 10.63 7.18 -7.47
N SER A 137 10.20 6.19 -8.21
CA SER A 137 8.96 5.47 -7.95
C SER A 137 9.17 3.98 -8.15
N GLY A 138 8.55 3.17 -7.30
CA GLY A 138 8.68 1.74 -7.45
C GLY A 138 7.94 0.96 -6.38
N LEU A 139 7.71 -0.29 -6.73
CA LEU A 139 7.13 -1.28 -5.86
C LEU A 139 7.91 -2.57 -6.03
N VAL A 140 8.30 -3.15 -4.91
CA VAL A 140 9.02 -4.42 -4.84
C VAL A 140 8.38 -5.28 -3.77
N ARG A 141 8.14 -6.55 -4.05
CA ARG A 141 7.78 -7.54 -3.06
C ARG A 141 8.39 -8.88 -3.42
N GLY A 142 8.74 -9.66 -2.40
CA GLY A 142 9.25 -11.00 -2.59
C GLY A 142 9.22 -11.83 -1.33
N TYR A 143 9.26 -13.14 -1.53
CA TYR A 143 9.35 -14.10 -0.46
C TYR A 143 10.33 -15.22 -0.77
N ALA A 144 10.87 -15.84 0.28
CA ALA A 144 11.69 -17.01 0.18
C ALA A 144 11.39 -17.98 1.34
N THR A 145 11.07 -19.24 1.02
CA THR A 145 10.95 -20.31 2.00
C THR A 145 12.36 -20.80 2.35
N VAL A 146 12.82 -20.49 3.55
CA VAL A 146 14.19 -20.78 4.02
C VAL A 146 14.31 -22.24 4.45
N VAL A 147 13.32 -22.71 5.20
CA VAL A 147 13.15 -24.12 5.58
C VAL A 147 11.67 -24.46 5.50
N PRO A 148 11.29 -25.76 5.40
CA PRO A 148 9.89 -26.16 5.36
C PRO A 148 9.09 -25.56 6.52
N GLY A 149 8.05 -24.77 6.17
CA GLY A 149 7.21 -24.09 7.13
C GLY A 149 7.73 -22.74 7.62
N VAL A 150 8.88 -22.23 7.14
CA VAL A 150 9.39 -20.89 7.46
C VAL A 150 9.64 -20.12 6.17
N THR A 151 8.92 -19.03 6.00
CA THR A 151 9.04 -18.11 4.85
C THR A 151 9.46 -16.74 5.35
N VAL A 152 10.40 -16.11 4.67
CA VAL A 152 10.77 -14.70 4.89
C VAL A 152 10.21 -13.89 3.75
N GLU A 153 9.54 -12.80 4.09
CA GLU A 153 8.94 -11.88 3.13
C GLU A 153 9.51 -10.48 3.32
N ALA A 154 9.59 -9.72 2.23
CA ALA A 154 9.99 -8.33 2.24
C ALA A 154 9.30 -7.55 1.13
N GLY A 155 9.07 -6.26 1.37
CA GLY A 155 8.53 -5.35 0.36
C GLY A 155 9.05 -3.94 0.55
N ALA A 156 9.02 -3.18 -0.54
CA ALA A 156 9.41 -1.78 -0.57
C ALA A 156 8.52 -0.99 -1.54
N LEU A 157 8.22 0.25 -1.17
CA LEU A 157 7.43 1.21 -1.94
C LEU A 157 8.16 2.55 -1.98
N ALA A 158 8.18 3.18 -3.15
CA ALA A 158 8.46 4.59 -3.32
C ALA A 158 7.37 5.18 -4.23
N SER A 159 6.66 6.21 -3.75
CA SER A 159 5.58 6.84 -4.51
C SER A 159 5.51 8.34 -4.18
N GLN A 160 5.25 9.16 -5.19
CA GLN A 160 4.98 10.58 -4.98
C GLN A 160 3.50 10.83 -4.70
N VAL A 161 3.26 11.77 -3.83
CA VAL A 161 1.94 12.34 -3.53
C VAL A 161 2.06 13.86 -3.47
N ASN A 162 0.97 14.54 -3.77
CA ASN A 162 0.86 15.98 -3.52
C ASN A 162 0.15 16.17 -2.19
N VAL A 163 0.86 16.75 -1.22
CA VAL A 163 0.32 16.98 0.13
C VAL A 163 -0.19 18.40 0.20
N GLU A 164 -1.49 18.53 0.43
CA GLU A 164 -2.18 19.79 0.63
C GLU A 164 -2.10 20.25 2.10
N ASN A 165 -2.53 21.46 2.38
CA ASN A 165 -2.62 21.99 3.74
C ASN A 165 -3.42 21.05 4.64
N GLY A 166 -2.95 20.84 5.87
CA GLY A 166 -3.57 19.94 6.82
C GLY A 166 -3.30 18.45 6.60
N GLY A 167 -2.47 18.07 5.61
CA GLY A 167 -2.01 16.69 5.41
C GLY A 167 -2.89 15.81 4.52
N SER A 168 -3.95 16.35 3.90
CA SER A 168 -4.65 15.65 2.81
C SER A 168 -3.69 15.43 1.65
N ALA A 169 -3.78 14.28 1.00
CA ALA A 169 -2.88 13.94 -0.09
C ALA A 169 -3.63 13.47 -1.34
N LEU A 170 -3.23 14.00 -2.48
CA LEU A 170 -3.71 13.60 -3.79
C LEU A 170 -2.59 12.96 -4.60
N ALA A 171 -2.95 12.24 -5.65
CA ALA A 171 -1.95 11.77 -6.61
C ALA A 171 -1.19 12.97 -7.21
N ALA A 172 0.14 12.90 -7.25
CA ALA A 172 0.96 13.97 -7.81
C ALA A 172 0.68 14.14 -9.30
N GLY A 173 0.20 15.32 -9.68
CA GLY A 173 0.00 15.71 -11.08
C GLY A 173 1.28 16.31 -11.70
N PRO A 174 1.29 16.53 -13.03
CA PRO A 174 2.45 17.11 -13.72
C PRO A 174 2.86 18.50 -13.21
N LEU A 175 1.89 19.33 -12.84
CA LEU A 175 2.08 20.69 -12.33
C LEU A 175 1.97 20.80 -10.81
N SER A 176 1.96 19.68 -10.08
CA SER A 176 1.96 19.74 -8.62
C SER A 176 3.15 20.59 -8.14
N GLY A 177 2.85 21.71 -7.51
CA GLY A 177 3.83 22.71 -7.09
C GLY A 177 4.63 22.25 -5.87
N ASN A 178 4.79 23.16 -4.89
CA ASN A 178 5.62 22.96 -3.69
C ASN A 178 5.15 21.84 -2.74
N GLY A 179 3.96 21.26 -2.94
CA GLY A 179 3.39 20.17 -2.13
C GLY A 179 3.87 18.77 -2.48
N LYS A 180 4.73 18.58 -3.48
CA LYS A 180 5.24 17.25 -3.85
C LYS A 180 6.02 16.63 -2.71
N SER A 181 5.60 15.44 -2.30
CA SER A 181 6.23 14.64 -1.25
C SER A 181 6.46 13.22 -1.75
N THR A 182 7.56 12.60 -1.35
CA THR A 182 7.82 11.20 -1.69
C THR A 182 7.66 10.33 -0.45
N VAL A 183 6.82 9.33 -0.55
CA VAL A 183 6.61 8.31 0.48
C VAL A 183 7.51 7.13 0.19
N TYR A 184 8.38 6.80 1.12
CA TYR A 184 9.19 5.59 1.14
C TYR A 184 8.70 4.67 2.22
N SER A 185 8.50 3.39 1.92
CA SER A 185 8.13 2.39 2.91
C SER A 185 8.85 1.08 2.61
N VAL A 186 9.32 0.41 3.66
CA VAL A 186 9.92 -0.91 3.57
C VAL A 186 9.42 -1.76 4.72
N TYR A 187 9.26 -3.06 4.47
CA TYR A 187 9.03 -4.03 5.53
C TYR A 187 9.78 -5.33 5.26
N ALA A 188 10.05 -6.08 6.30
CA ALA A 188 10.54 -7.45 6.20
C ALA A 188 10.14 -8.25 7.45
N GLY A 189 10.02 -9.57 7.30
CA GLY A 189 9.84 -10.45 8.44
C GLY A 189 9.58 -11.90 8.09
N PRO A 190 9.75 -12.81 9.08
CA PRO A 190 9.46 -14.23 8.94
C PRO A 190 7.99 -14.55 9.18
N SER A 191 7.51 -15.56 8.47
CA SER A 191 6.26 -16.29 8.73
C SER A 191 6.57 -17.75 8.97
N VAL A 192 5.97 -18.33 10.00
CA VAL A 192 6.13 -19.74 10.38
C VAL A 192 4.75 -20.39 10.35
N THR A 193 4.62 -21.48 9.62
CA THR A 193 3.43 -22.35 9.63
C THR A 193 3.88 -23.78 9.75
N LYS A 194 3.53 -24.44 10.84
CA LYS A 194 3.98 -25.80 11.14
C LYS A 194 2.87 -26.60 11.84
N ARG A 195 2.74 -27.85 11.46
CA ARG A 195 1.95 -28.83 12.21
C ARG A 195 2.86 -29.70 13.06
N ILE A 196 2.58 -29.79 14.36
CA ILE A 196 3.31 -30.58 15.36
C ILE A 196 2.34 -31.60 15.94
N GLY A 197 2.39 -32.84 15.41
CA GLY A 197 1.32 -33.80 15.67
C GLY A 197 -0.02 -33.27 15.13
N ASP A 198 -1.02 -33.13 16.00
CA ASP A 198 -2.34 -32.61 15.67
C ASP A 198 -2.48 -31.09 15.92
N LEU A 199 -1.44 -30.46 16.46
CA LEU A 199 -1.41 -29.03 16.76
C LEU A 199 -0.93 -28.26 15.54
N ASP A 200 -1.77 -27.36 15.02
CA ASP A 200 -1.39 -26.37 14.01
C ASP A 200 -0.84 -25.11 14.71
N VAL A 201 0.36 -24.70 14.32
CA VAL A 201 1.03 -23.50 14.86
C VAL A 201 1.33 -22.54 13.72
N GLY A 202 0.93 -21.30 13.89
CA GLY A 202 1.25 -20.19 13.01
C GLY A 202 1.86 -19.03 13.79
N ALA A 203 2.88 -18.41 13.24
CA ALA A 203 3.46 -17.18 13.77
C ALA A 203 3.94 -16.31 12.63
N ASN A 204 3.78 -15.01 12.74
CA ASN A 204 4.41 -14.06 11.85
C ASN A 204 4.98 -12.88 12.63
N TYR A 205 6.05 -12.31 12.12
CA TYR A 205 6.62 -11.07 12.61
C TYR A 205 6.95 -10.18 11.43
N ARG A 206 6.66 -8.90 11.53
CA ARG A 206 6.97 -7.88 10.54
C ARG A 206 7.60 -6.68 11.23
N ALA A 207 8.73 -6.24 10.70
CA ALA A 207 9.33 -4.95 11.02
C ALA A 207 9.24 -4.06 9.79
N GLY A 208 8.80 -2.83 9.96
CA GLY A 208 8.61 -1.87 8.88
C GLY A 208 9.15 -0.49 9.23
N PHE A 209 9.50 0.27 8.19
CA PHE A 209 9.91 1.64 8.29
C PHE A 209 9.25 2.44 7.17
N THR A 210 8.66 3.59 7.52
CA THR A 210 8.06 4.51 6.55
C THR A 210 8.63 5.90 6.78
N LYS A 211 8.93 6.63 5.69
CA LYS A 211 9.41 8.01 5.69
C LYS A 211 8.71 8.80 4.60
N VAL A 212 8.36 10.05 4.89
CA VAL A 212 7.86 11.02 3.91
C VAL A 212 8.89 12.13 3.76
N GLU A 213 9.41 12.28 2.57
CA GLU A 213 10.31 13.40 2.21
C GLU A 213 9.50 14.47 1.50
N GLN A 214 9.53 15.67 2.06
CA GLN A 214 8.88 16.86 1.50
C GLN A 214 9.93 17.74 0.82
N SER A 215 9.58 18.29 -0.34
CA SER A 215 10.42 19.25 -1.05
C SER A 215 10.48 20.60 -0.33
N ASN A 216 9.39 21.01 0.32
CA ASN A 216 9.30 22.20 1.19
C ASN A 216 8.45 21.87 2.41
N ALA A 217 8.82 22.44 3.57
CA ALA A 217 8.01 22.34 4.78
C ALA A 217 6.66 23.03 4.54
N SER A 218 5.57 22.28 4.65
CA SER A 218 4.23 22.83 4.56
C SER A 218 3.97 23.67 5.80
N ARG A 219 4.03 24.96 5.66
CA ARG A 219 3.49 25.89 6.65
C ARG A 219 2.09 26.26 6.22
N ASP A 220 1.17 26.31 7.15
CA ASP A 220 -0.09 26.97 6.92
C ASP A 220 0.18 28.43 6.50
N LEU A 221 -0.17 28.76 5.27
CA LEU A 221 0.08 30.07 4.68
C LEU A 221 -0.69 31.21 5.39
N GLN A 222 -1.75 30.87 6.12
CA GLN A 222 -2.60 31.84 6.81
C GLN A 222 -2.18 32.08 8.27
N THR A 223 -1.78 31.03 8.97
CA THR A 223 -1.45 31.09 10.41
C THR A 223 0.05 30.99 10.68
N GLY A 224 0.86 30.55 9.70
CA GLY A 224 2.26 30.23 9.88
C GLY A 224 2.52 29.02 10.78
N ALA A 225 1.45 28.34 11.21
CA ALA A 225 1.55 27.17 12.06
C ALA A 225 2.20 25.99 11.30
N ALA A 226 2.93 25.14 12.03
CA ALA A 226 3.47 23.92 11.48
C ALA A 226 2.31 22.97 11.14
N ALA A 227 2.28 22.48 9.90
CA ALA A 227 1.37 21.41 9.55
C ALA A 227 1.76 20.12 10.28
N ASP A 228 0.79 19.39 10.81
CA ASP A 228 0.99 18.08 11.45
C ASP A 228 1.20 16.99 10.39
N VAL A 229 2.25 17.15 9.58
CA VAL A 229 2.59 16.22 8.49
C VAL A 229 3.59 15.19 8.98
N PHE A 230 3.32 13.96 8.65
CA PHE A 230 4.14 12.79 8.98
C PHE A 230 5.58 12.93 8.46
N ASP A 231 6.55 12.53 9.28
CA ASP A 231 7.96 12.44 8.89
C ASP A 231 8.37 10.99 8.69
N LYS A 232 8.46 10.23 9.78
CA LYS A 232 8.86 8.81 9.72
C LYS A 232 8.29 8.03 10.89
N SER A 233 8.15 6.71 10.69
CA SER A 233 7.83 5.78 11.76
C SER A 233 8.56 4.45 11.61
N VAL A 234 8.69 3.74 12.73
CA VAL A 234 9.08 2.34 12.81
C VAL A 234 7.88 1.55 13.27
N VAL A 235 7.58 0.48 12.57
CA VAL A 235 6.44 -0.40 12.84
C VAL A 235 6.95 -1.79 13.19
N GLN A 236 6.37 -2.40 14.21
CA GLN A 236 6.58 -3.80 14.55
C GLN A 236 5.23 -4.47 14.75
N SER A 237 5.04 -5.62 14.15
CA SER A 237 3.86 -6.45 14.39
C SER A 237 4.24 -7.90 14.52
N ALA A 238 3.56 -8.60 15.42
CA ALA A 238 3.69 -10.03 15.61
C ALA A 238 2.32 -10.65 15.86
N ASP A 239 2.07 -11.78 15.22
CA ASP A 239 0.89 -12.59 15.45
C ASP A 239 1.31 -14.03 15.69
N VAL A 240 0.74 -14.67 16.70
CA VAL A 240 0.99 -16.07 17.05
C VAL A 240 -0.35 -16.75 17.27
N GLN A 241 -0.49 -17.95 16.73
CA GLN A 241 -1.67 -18.79 16.97
C GLN A 241 -1.28 -20.27 17.08
N ALA A 242 -2.02 -20.98 17.92
CA ALA A 242 -1.89 -22.41 18.04
C ALA A 242 -3.27 -23.03 18.30
N GLY A 243 -3.58 -24.17 17.68
CA GLY A 243 -4.89 -24.77 17.85
C GLY A 243 -5.03 -26.15 17.21
N PHE A 244 -6.08 -26.83 17.59
CA PHE A 244 -6.49 -28.10 17.03
C PHE A 244 -7.65 -27.90 16.07
N ALA A 245 -7.54 -28.47 14.88
CA ALA A 245 -8.60 -28.43 13.90
C ALA A 245 -9.84 -29.23 14.37
N PRO A 246 -11.07 -28.84 13.96
CA PRO A 246 -12.26 -29.63 14.27
C PRO A 246 -12.13 -31.09 13.79
N GLY A 247 -12.50 -32.04 14.66
CA GLY A 247 -12.45 -33.48 14.35
C GLY A 247 -11.08 -34.13 14.54
N THR A 248 -10.05 -33.41 14.99
CA THR A 248 -8.74 -34.02 15.33
C THR A 248 -8.72 -34.55 16.75
N VAL A 249 -9.01 -33.73 17.74
CA VAL A 249 -9.06 -34.11 19.16
C VAL A 249 -10.48 -33.99 19.69
N LEU A 250 -11.23 -32.99 19.26
CA LEU A 250 -12.61 -32.70 19.62
C LEU A 250 -13.46 -32.52 18.34
N PRO A 251 -14.79 -32.70 18.41
CA PRO A 251 -15.65 -32.39 17.27
C PRO A 251 -15.64 -30.91 16.88
N VAL A 252 -15.18 -30.04 17.77
CA VAL A 252 -14.94 -28.61 17.54
C VAL A 252 -13.45 -28.31 17.54
N GLY A 253 -13.05 -27.29 16.81
CA GLY A 253 -11.67 -26.77 16.87
C GLY A 253 -11.51 -25.88 18.09
N VAL A 254 -10.36 -25.94 18.74
CA VAL A 254 -10.00 -25.07 19.86
C VAL A 254 -8.63 -24.48 19.60
N GLY A 255 -8.45 -23.20 19.94
CA GLY A 255 -7.19 -22.53 19.71
C GLY A 255 -6.99 -21.33 20.62
N VAL A 256 -5.76 -20.88 20.64
CA VAL A 256 -5.34 -19.64 21.31
C VAL A 256 -4.55 -18.80 20.32
N GLY A 257 -4.62 -17.49 20.47
CA GLY A 257 -3.86 -16.56 19.65
C GLY A 257 -3.50 -15.31 20.41
N GLY A 258 -2.43 -14.65 19.97
CA GLY A 258 -1.99 -13.35 20.47
C GLY A 258 -1.49 -12.49 19.33
N SER A 259 -1.69 -11.20 19.45
CA SER A 259 -1.09 -10.23 18.53
C SER A 259 -0.48 -9.06 19.29
N PHE A 260 0.56 -8.54 18.70
CA PHE A 260 1.28 -7.36 19.14
C PHE A 260 1.47 -6.44 17.94
N TYR A 261 1.17 -5.17 18.13
CA TYR A 261 1.46 -4.11 17.18
C TYR A 261 2.03 -2.91 17.93
N GLN A 262 3.10 -2.33 17.42
CA GLN A 262 3.66 -1.08 17.90
C GLN A 262 4.12 -0.24 16.73
N GLU A 263 3.77 1.04 16.74
CA GLU A 263 4.28 2.06 15.83
C GLU A 263 4.84 3.22 16.64
N ASP A 264 6.12 3.51 16.41
CA ASP A 264 6.82 4.68 16.97
C ASP A 264 6.99 5.73 15.87
N ILE A 265 6.29 6.86 16.00
CA ILE A 265 6.27 7.97 15.04
C ILE A 265 7.17 9.09 15.57
N SER A 266 8.06 9.61 14.72
CA SER A 266 9.06 10.61 15.12
C SER A 266 8.46 11.96 15.53
N ASN A 267 7.35 12.37 14.89
CA ASN A 267 6.67 13.62 15.25
C ASN A 267 6.13 13.53 16.68
N LEU A 268 6.66 14.39 17.56
CA LEU A 268 6.28 14.45 18.97
C LEU A 268 6.38 13.09 19.68
N ASP A 269 7.30 12.24 19.22
CA ASP A 269 7.59 10.93 19.81
C ASP A 269 6.30 10.12 20.10
N GLN A 270 5.36 10.12 19.14
CA GLN A 270 4.10 9.41 19.30
C GLN A 270 4.34 7.90 19.29
N ARG A 271 3.55 7.19 20.10
CA ARG A 271 3.57 5.72 20.14
C ARG A 271 2.14 5.19 20.18
N ALA A 272 1.84 4.28 19.24
CA ALA A 272 0.65 3.44 19.29
C ALA A 272 1.06 2.01 19.61
N ARG A 273 0.47 1.40 20.63
CA ARG A 273 0.69 0.00 21.02
C ARG A 273 -0.66 -0.69 21.15
N ASP A 274 -0.80 -1.86 20.55
CA ASP A 274 -1.99 -2.71 20.59
C ASP A 274 -1.55 -4.15 20.86
N MET A 275 -1.97 -4.68 21.97
CA MET A 275 -1.71 -6.07 22.37
C MET A 275 -3.02 -6.77 22.66
N GLN A 276 -3.13 -8.01 22.21
CA GLN A 276 -4.27 -8.85 22.56
C GLN A 276 -3.90 -10.32 22.69
N ALA A 277 -4.60 -11.01 23.54
CA ALA A 277 -4.59 -12.46 23.66
C ALA A 277 -6.01 -12.98 23.69
N ARG A 278 -6.28 -14.09 22.99
CA ARG A 278 -7.63 -14.66 22.89
C ARG A 278 -7.63 -16.17 22.79
N ALA A 279 -8.67 -16.78 23.32
CA ALA A 279 -9.04 -18.17 23.10
C ALA A 279 -10.21 -18.22 22.12
N MET A 280 -10.24 -19.24 21.26
CA MET A 280 -11.21 -19.38 20.20
C MET A 280 -11.74 -20.81 20.09
N VAL A 281 -13.01 -20.90 19.70
CA VAL A 281 -13.68 -22.17 19.40
C VAL A 281 -14.25 -22.11 18.00
N THR A 282 -13.92 -23.08 17.18
CA THR A 282 -14.40 -23.23 15.79
C THR A 282 -15.41 -24.36 15.71
N VAL A 283 -16.62 -24.05 15.30
CA VAL A 283 -17.72 -25.01 15.13
C VAL A 283 -17.98 -25.22 13.63
N PRO A 284 -17.73 -26.42 13.08
CA PRO A 284 -18.08 -26.72 11.69
C PRO A 284 -19.60 -26.96 11.58
N VAL A 285 -20.32 -25.95 11.04
CA VAL A 285 -21.78 -26.03 10.82
C VAL A 285 -22.11 -26.88 9.60
N SER A 286 -21.26 -26.80 8.57
CA SER A 286 -21.35 -27.63 7.37
C SER A 286 -19.97 -27.87 6.77
N ARG A 287 -19.89 -28.61 5.67
CA ARG A 287 -18.62 -28.79 4.93
C ARG A 287 -18.04 -27.50 4.36
N THR A 288 -18.85 -26.46 4.23
CA THR A 288 -18.47 -25.19 3.61
C THR A 288 -18.59 -24.00 4.55
N VAL A 289 -19.18 -24.18 5.74
CA VAL A 289 -19.43 -23.11 6.72
C VAL A 289 -18.86 -23.49 8.07
N GLN A 290 -18.07 -22.62 8.64
CA GLN A 290 -17.58 -22.68 10.00
C GLN A 290 -17.94 -21.39 10.73
N VAL A 291 -18.30 -21.50 12.00
CA VAL A 291 -18.51 -20.37 12.90
C VAL A 291 -17.43 -20.38 13.97
N VAL A 292 -16.85 -19.24 14.24
CA VAL A 292 -15.81 -19.08 15.27
C VAL A 292 -16.30 -18.12 16.31
N GLY A 293 -16.22 -18.50 17.58
CA GLY A 293 -16.39 -17.61 18.72
C GLY A 293 -15.06 -17.43 19.42
N ALA A 294 -14.72 -16.20 19.77
CA ALA A 294 -13.51 -15.92 20.52
C ALA A 294 -13.80 -14.99 21.70
N ILE A 295 -13.01 -15.16 22.77
CA ILE A 295 -12.97 -14.30 23.96
C ILE A 295 -11.51 -14.04 24.31
N GLY A 296 -11.21 -12.84 24.76
CA GLY A 296 -9.84 -12.47 25.08
C GLY A 296 -9.73 -11.19 25.89
N TYR A 297 -8.52 -10.69 25.93
CA TYR A 297 -8.16 -9.44 26.59
C TYR A 297 -7.32 -8.59 25.66
N GLU A 298 -7.57 -7.28 25.61
CA GLU A 298 -6.77 -6.31 24.89
C GLU A 298 -6.21 -5.24 25.82
N ASP A 299 -5.08 -4.68 25.39
CA ASP A 299 -4.42 -3.53 25.97
C ASP A 299 -3.95 -2.62 24.84
N VAL A 300 -4.56 -1.44 24.69
CA VAL A 300 -4.31 -0.50 23.60
C VAL A 300 -3.97 0.87 24.17
N GLU A 301 -2.74 1.31 23.92
CA GLU A 301 -2.23 2.60 24.39
C GLU A 301 -1.78 3.48 23.23
N ILE A 302 -2.16 4.75 23.25
CA ILE A 302 -1.63 5.78 22.36
C ILE A 302 -1.15 6.93 23.22
N SER A 303 0.10 7.34 23.03
CA SER A 303 0.72 8.42 23.77
C SER A 303 1.62 9.29 22.88
N SER A 304 1.83 10.54 23.28
CA SER A 304 2.75 11.47 22.62
C SER A 304 3.49 12.32 23.65
N ARG A 305 4.52 13.02 23.21
CA ARG A 305 5.14 14.11 23.99
C ARG A 305 4.63 15.46 23.50
N ASP A 306 4.83 16.52 24.29
CA ASP A 306 4.55 17.87 23.84
C ASP A 306 5.76 18.46 23.03
N ALA A 307 5.54 19.60 22.39
CA ALA A 307 6.56 20.38 21.76
C ALA A 307 7.33 21.23 22.79
N VAL A 308 8.60 21.50 22.48
CA VAL A 308 9.35 22.56 23.18
C VAL A 308 8.60 23.86 23.03
N ARG A 309 8.47 24.63 24.12
CA ARG A 309 7.86 25.97 24.11
C ARG A 309 8.92 27.03 24.33
N ASP A 310 8.75 28.17 23.66
CA ASP A 310 9.58 29.35 23.87
C ASP A 310 9.20 30.09 25.17
N ALA A 311 9.82 31.25 25.42
CA ALA A 311 9.58 32.03 26.60
C ALA A 311 8.15 32.61 26.69
N ASP A 312 7.47 32.73 25.56
CA ASP A 312 6.07 33.22 25.45
C ASP A 312 5.06 32.08 25.50
N GLY A 313 5.52 30.82 25.63
CA GLY A 313 4.70 29.63 25.66
C GLY A 313 4.27 29.11 24.30
N ALA A 314 4.74 29.70 23.21
CA ALA A 314 4.45 29.23 21.86
C ALA A 314 5.30 27.98 21.50
N PRO A 315 4.76 27.03 20.73
CA PRO A 315 5.51 25.85 20.35
C PRO A 315 6.63 26.19 19.35
N VAL A 316 7.82 25.67 19.60
CA VAL A 316 8.99 25.88 18.72
C VAL A 316 8.89 25.01 17.48
N ILE A 317 9.07 25.64 16.32
CA ILE A 317 9.10 24.98 15.02
C ILE A 317 10.56 24.85 14.56
N GLY A 318 10.95 23.64 14.17
CA GLY A 318 12.27 23.36 13.63
C GLY A 318 12.49 23.89 12.21
N SER A 319 13.72 23.81 11.73
CA SER A 319 14.08 24.21 10.35
C SER A 319 13.40 23.37 9.27
N ASP A 320 12.90 22.20 9.63
CA ASP A 320 12.14 21.29 8.79
C ASP A 320 10.63 21.61 8.77
N GLY A 321 10.20 22.69 9.46
CA GLY A 321 8.81 23.12 9.55
C GLY A 321 7.94 22.29 10.50
N ARG A 322 8.53 21.39 11.30
CA ARG A 322 7.82 20.54 12.27
C ARG A 322 8.04 21.04 13.70
N TYR A 323 7.14 20.64 14.60
CA TYR A 323 7.32 20.90 16.02
C TYR A 323 8.56 20.19 16.58
N VAL A 324 9.35 20.89 17.36
CA VAL A 324 10.49 20.32 18.08
C VAL A 324 10.00 19.57 19.30
N THR A 325 10.21 18.25 19.34
CA THR A 325 9.76 17.40 20.46
C THR A 325 10.49 17.75 21.75
N ASP A 326 9.76 18.03 22.82
CA ASP A 326 10.32 18.12 24.15
C ASP A 326 10.54 16.72 24.74
N LYS A 327 11.78 16.24 24.67
CA LYS A 327 12.16 14.94 25.21
C LYS A 327 12.17 14.89 26.73
N SER A 328 12.15 16.03 27.42
CA SER A 328 12.10 16.12 28.88
C SER A 328 10.66 16.04 29.42
N SER A 329 9.66 16.36 28.60
CA SER A 329 8.25 16.23 28.98
C SER A 329 7.86 14.74 29.14
N PRO A 330 6.98 14.41 30.11
CA PRO A 330 6.41 13.06 30.19
C PRO A 330 5.59 12.73 28.94
N ARG A 331 5.32 11.46 28.71
CA ARG A 331 4.35 11.06 27.70
C ARG A 331 2.94 11.31 28.19
N GLU A 332 2.17 12.03 27.40
CA GLU A 332 0.76 12.26 27.62
C GLU A 332 -0.06 11.17 26.93
N MET A 333 -0.99 10.56 27.67
CA MET A 333 -1.87 9.52 27.16
C MET A 333 -3.00 10.14 26.34
N ALA A 334 -3.11 9.76 25.08
CA ALA A 334 -4.19 10.13 24.19
C ALA A 334 -5.34 9.12 24.22
N TYR A 335 -4.99 7.85 24.43
CA TYR A 335 -5.93 6.74 24.44
C TYR A 335 -5.38 5.61 25.29
N ASP A 336 -6.19 5.08 26.17
CA ASP A 336 -5.86 3.95 27.05
C ASP A 336 -7.14 3.11 27.22
N VAL A 337 -7.14 1.94 26.58
CA VAL A 337 -8.27 1.00 26.66
C VAL A 337 -7.73 -0.39 26.90
N SER A 338 -8.07 -0.93 28.06
CA SER A 338 -7.79 -2.32 28.40
C SER A 338 -9.07 -3.03 28.84
N GLY A 339 -9.19 -4.32 28.54
CA GLY A 339 -10.35 -5.08 28.98
C GLY A 339 -10.70 -6.31 28.14
N LEU A 340 -11.82 -6.89 28.49
CA LEU A 340 -12.34 -8.07 27.82
C LEU A 340 -12.84 -7.74 26.40
N ILE A 341 -12.40 -8.54 25.47
CA ILE A 341 -12.85 -8.54 24.08
C ILE A 341 -13.55 -9.85 23.74
N TRP A 342 -14.44 -9.78 22.77
CA TRP A 342 -15.07 -10.96 22.20
C TRP A 342 -15.33 -10.72 20.71
N ASP A 343 -15.35 -11.79 19.93
CA ASP A 343 -15.78 -11.75 18.54
C ASP A 343 -16.50 -13.04 18.13
N ALA A 344 -17.40 -12.89 17.17
CA ALA A 344 -18.05 -13.95 16.45
C ALA A 344 -17.71 -13.79 14.96
N ALA A 345 -17.24 -14.87 14.35
CA ALA A 345 -16.86 -14.86 12.95
C ALA A 345 -17.53 -16.00 12.20
N VAL A 346 -17.75 -15.79 10.90
CA VAL A 346 -18.21 -16.78 9.96
C VAL A 346 -17.17 -16.96 8.86
N MET A 347 -16.83 -18.20 8.55
CA MET A 347 -16.00 -18.57 7.41
C MET A 347 -16.83 -19.41 6.46
N TRP A 348 -16.95 -18.98 5.20
CA TRP A 348 -17.72 -19.66 4.17
C TRP A 348 -16.86 -19.90 2.93
N ARG A 349 -16.67 -21.18 2.59
CA ARG A 349 -15.87 -21.64 1.45
C ARG A 349 -16.65 -22.67 0.65
N PRO A 350 -17.63 -22.23 -0.17
CA PRO A 350 -18.48 -23.15 -0.95
C PRO A 350 -17.71 -23.83 -2.09
N SER A 351 -16.62 -23.23 -2.54
CA SER A 351 -15.78 -23.73 -3.62
C SER A 351 -14.33 -23.28 -3.45
N ARG A 352 -13.42 -23.81 -4.27
CA ARG A 352 -12.02 -23.33 -4.34
C ARG A 352 -11.91 -21.89 -4.86
N ARG A 353 -12.97 -21.37 -5.48
CA ARG A 353 -13.03 -20.04 -6.10
C ARG A 353 -13.71 -18.99 -5.22
N THR A 354 -14.20 -19.39 -4.05
CA THR A 354 -14.93 -18.48 -3.16
C THR A 354 -14.48 -18.67 -1.73
N SER A 355 -14.04 -17.59 -1.11
CA SER A 355 -13.68 -17.55 0.31
C SER A 355 -14.24 -16.27 0.92
N LEU A 356 -15.09 -16.41 1.92
CA LEU A 356 -15.61 -15.32 2.75
C LEU A 356 -15.17 -15.55 4.19
N SER A 357 -14.66 -14.51 4.82
CA SER A 357 -14.47 -14.43 6.27
C SER A 357 -15.06 -13.10 6.74
N ALA A 358 -15.93 -13.13 7.73
CA ALA A 358 -16.50 -11.92 8.32
C ALA A 358 -16.62 -12.09 9.82
N HIS A 359 -16.34 -11.02 10.57
CA HIS A 359 -16.43 -11.02 12.02
C HIS A 359 -17.07 -9.74 12.54
N ILE A 360 -17.70 -9.86 13.70
CA ILE A 360 -18.20 -8.76 14.52
C ILE A 360 -17.87 -9.05 15.96
N GLY A 361 -17.50 -8.02 16.71
CA GLY A 361 -17.15 -8.17 18.10
C GLY A 361 -16.99 -6.85 18.84
N ARG A 362 -16.27 -6.89 19.94
CA ARG A 362 -15.92 -5.70 20.74
C ARG A 362 -14.40 -5.57 20.82
N ARG A 363 -13.88 -4.47 20.32
CA ARG A 363 -12.49 -4.03 20.41
C ARG A 363 -12.42 -2.51 20.54
N TYR A 364 -11.31 -2.01 21.02
CA TYR A 364 -11.12 -0.55 21.15
C TYR A 364 -12.25 0.13 21.93
N GLY A 365 -12.74 -0.55 22.99
CA GLY A 365 -13.85 -0.05 23.79
C GLY A 365 -15.20 0.06 23.07
N SER A 366 -15.33 -0.41 21.83
CA SER A 366 -16.55 -0.27 21.03
C SER A 366 -16.77 -1.47 20.10
N THR A 367 -17.89 -1.48 19.36
CA THR A 367 -18.13 -2.48 18.31
C THR A 367 -17.05 -2.39 17.24
N SER A 368 -16.46 -3.54 16.88
CA SER A 368 -15.51 -3.73 15.80
C SER A 368 -16.04 -4.77 14.83
N PHE A 369 -15.74 -4.59 13.56
CA PHE A 369 -16.15 -5.51 12.50
C PHE A 369 -15.09 -5.54 11.40
N GLY A 370 -15.06 -6.63 10.67
CA GLY A 370 -14.15 -6.75 9.53
C GLY A 370 -14.44 -8.02 8.75
N GLY A 371 -13.74 -8.17 7.64
CA GLY A 371 -13.90 -9.36 6.81
C GLY A 371 -13.27 -9.23 5.45
N THR A 372 -13.18 -10.35 4.77
CA THR A 372 -12.67 -10.46 3.40
C THR A 372 -13.56 -11.36 2.57
N LEU A 373 -13.76 -11.01 1.32
CA LEU A 373 -14.37 -11.85 0.30
C LEU A 373 -13.42 -11.94 -0.88
N ALA A 374 -13.03 -13.14 -1.24
CA ALA A 374 -12.34 -13.43 -2.49
C ALA A 374 -13.23 -14.34 -3.34
N TYR A 375 -13.53 -13.92 -4.56
CA TYR A 375 -14.35 -14.64 -5.50
C TYR A 375 -13.76 -14.61 -6.90
N ALA A 376 -13.37 -15.75 -7.43
CA ALA A 376 -12.86 -15.93 -8.77
C ALA A 376 -13.93 -16.58 -9.67
N PRO A 377 -14.80 -15.79 -10.35
CA PRO A 377 -15.82 -16.33 -11.25
C PRO A 377 -15.24 -17.24 -12.34
N SER A 378 -14.04 -16.91 -12.77
CA SER A 378 -13.28 -17.68 -13.75
C SER A 378 -11.78 -17.61 -13.45
N ASP A 379 -10.96 -18.41 -14.16
CA ASP A 379 -9.49 -18.36 -14.07
C ASP A 379 -8.90 -17.02 -14.64
N ARG A 380 -9.75 -16.13 -15.14
CA ARG A 380 -9.39 -14.87 -15.77
C ARG A 380 -10.04 -13.66 -15.13
N SER A 381 -10.78 -13.87 -14.06
CA SER A 381 -11.48 -12.79 -13.37
C SER A 381 -11.50 -13.04 -11.87
N GLN A 382 -11.35 -11.96 -11.11
CA GLN A 382 -11.33 -11.98 -9.66
C GLN A 382 -12.00 -10.75 -9.09
N PHE A 383 -12.78 -10.98 -8.05
CA PHE A 383 -13.43 -9.97 -7.23
C PHE A 383 -12.98 -10.12 -5.77
N ASN A 384 -12.47 -9.06 -5.18
CA ASN A 384 -12.05 -9.02 -3.79
C ASN A 384 -12.73 -7.87 -3.08
N VAL A 385 -13.11 -8.12 -1.83
CA VAL A 385 -13.59 -7.08 -0.90
C VAL A 385 -12.87 -7.26 0.42
N ALA A 386 -12.43 -6.16 1.01
CA ALA A 386 -11.88 -6.10 2.35
C ALA A 386 -12.61 -5.04 3.17
N VAL A 387 -13.03 -5.41 4.38
CA VAL A 387 -13.61 -4.51 5.39
C VAL A 387 -12.71 -4.55 6.59
N TYR A 388 -12.33 -3.38 7.12
CA TYR A 388 -11.37 -3.27 8.21
C TYR A 388 -11.75 -2.24 9.27
N ASP A 389 -11.28 -2.49 10.49
CA ASP A 389 -11.38 -1.60 11.66
C ASP A 389 -10.09 -1.77 12.48
N ASN A 390 -9.22 -0.80 12.47
CA ASN A 390 -7.92 -0.89 13.11
C ASN A 390 -7.41 0.47 13.61
N VAL A 391 -6.45 0.44 14.54
CA VAL A 391 -5.71 1.59 15.04
C VAL A 391 -4.29 1.54 14.49
N SER A 392 -3.82 2.64 13.93
CA SER A 392 -2.43 2.79 13.43
C SER A 392 -2.12 4.26 13.16
N GLY A 393 -0.86 4.57 12.96
CA GLY A 393 -0.43 5.77 12.27
C GLY A 393 -0.35 5.57 10.76
N PHE A 394 0.07 6.61 10.06
CA PHE A 394 0.23 6.58 8.59
C PHE A 394 1.21 5.48 8.14
N GLY A 395 2.39 5.37 8.78
CA GLY A 395 3.39 4.39 8.39
C GLY A 395 2.93 2.95 8.59
N GLY A 396 2.21 2.67 9.68
CA GLY A 396 1.62 1.35 9.93
C GLY A 396 0.57 0.97 8.89
N GLN A 397 -0.23 1.93 8.42
CA GLN A 397 -1.20 1.69 7.37
C GLN A 397 -0.52 1.40 6.01
N VAL A 398 0.53 2.17 5.64
CA VAL A 398 1.30 1.93 4.41
C VAL A 398 1.99 0.57 4.44
N ASN A 399 2.66 0.22 5.55
CA ASN A 399 3.32 -1.09 5.71
C ASN A 399 2.33 -2.24 5.60
N ARG A 400 1.15 -2.11 6.21
CA ARG A 400 0.09 -3.14 6.14
C ARG A 400 -0.46 -3.30 4.72
N ALA A 401 -0.69 -2.20 4.01
CA ALA A 401 -1.13 -2.26 2.62
C ALA A 401 -0.08 -2.93 1.72
N LEU A 402 1.20 -2.65 1.96
CA LEU A 402 2.30 -3.25 1.23
C LEU A 402 2.45 -4.76 1.52
N ASP A 403 2.27 -5.20 2.77
CA ASP A 403 2.26 -6.62 3.17
C ASP A 403 1.09 -7.41 2.56
N GLN A 404 -0.03 -6.77 2.30
CA GLN A 404 -1.24 -7.39 1.73
C GLN A 404 -1.23 -7.48 0.19
N LEU A 405 -0.21 -6.95 -0.48
CA LEU A 405 -0.11 -7.08 -1.93
C LEU A 405 0.13 -8.55 -2.33
N PRO A 406 -0.37 -8.99 -3.49
CA PRO A 406 -0.02 -10.29 -4.03
C PRO A 406 1.47 -10.39 -4.39
N ASP A 407 2.00 -11.61 -4.42
CA ASP A 407 3.42 -11.85 -4.75
C ASP A 407 3.71 -11.71 -6.25
N ASP A 408 2.69 -11.91 -7.08
CA ASP A 408 2.73 -11.70 -8.53
C ASP A 408 1.81 -10.53 -8.88
N PHE A 409 2.39 -9.36 -9.09
CA PHE A 409 1.65 -8.16 -9.44
C PHE A 409 2.22 -7.48 -10.67
N GLU A 410 1.34 -6.85 -11.41
CA GLU A 410 1.68 -5.91 -12.47
C GLU A 410 1.36 -4.49 -12.00
N VAL A 411 2.36 -3.63 -12.04
CA VAL A 411 2.24 -2.23 -11.64
C VAL A 411 1.64 -1.43 -12.79
N VAL A 412 0.50 -0.79 -12.55
CA VAL A 412 -0.08 0.17 -13.48
C VAL A 412 0.51 1.55 -13.17
N ARG A 413 1.33 2.05 -14.09
CA ARG A 413 1.91 3.40 -14.00
C ARG A 413 1.11 4.39 -14.85
N ASP A 414 1.02 5.61 -14.35
CA ASP A 414 0.57 6.71 -15.19
C ASP A 414 1.60 6.92 -16.33
N PRO A 415 1.15 6.95 -17.57
CA PRO A 415 2.07 7.02 -18.71
C PRO A 415 2.77 8.39 -18.84
N ILE A 416 2.26 9.45 -18.21
CA ILE A 416 2.80 10.81 -18.29
C ILE A 416 3.76 11.08 -17.15
N THR A 417 3.33 10.83 -15.92
CA THR A 417 4.15 11.11 -14.74
C THR A 417 5.10 9.97 -14.37
N GLY A 418 4.84 8.75 -14.87
CA GLY A 418 5.58 7.55 -14.48
C GLY A 418 5.26 7.03 -13.07
N GLU A 419 4.36 7.71 -12.35
CA GLU A 419 4.01 7.42 -10.97
C GLU A 419 3.10 6.19 -10.83
N LEU A 420 3.14 5.63 -9.64
CA LEU A 420 2.26 4.54 -9.23
C LEU A 420 0.89 5.11 -8.90
N ARG A 421 -0.02 5.11 -9.87
CA ARG A 421 -1.39 5.59 -9.65
C ARG A 421 -2.33 4.42 -9.46
N GLY A 422 -2.91 4.31 -8.27
CA GLY A 422 -4.05 3.43 -8.06
C GLY A 422 -3.70 2.01 -7.69
N CYS A 423 -4.34 1.05 -8.33
CA CYS A 423 -4.37 -0.33 -7.92
C CYS A 423 -3.27 -1.16 -8.59
N VAL A 424 -2.71 -2.08 -7.85
CA VAL A 424 -1.86 -3.15 -8.39
C VAL A 424 -2.77 -4.23 -8.97
N ALA A 425 -2.56 -4.58 -10.23
CA ALA A 425 -3.31 -5.63 -10.89
C ALA A 425 -2.65 -6.98 -10.64
N SER A 426 -3.40 -7.93 -10.10
CA SER A 426 -3.01 -9.33 -9.99
C SER A 426 -4.22 -10.24 -10.19
N LEU A 427 -3.98 -11.47 -10.62
CA LEU A 427 -5.01 -12.52 -10.67
C LEU A 427 -5.29 -13.13 -9.29
N GLU A 428 -4.45 -12.90 -8.29
CA GLU A 428 -4.59 -13.44 -6.94
C GLU A 428 -5.19 -12.44 -5.95
N GLY A 429 -5.35 -11.21 -6.34
CA GLY A 429 -5.91 -10.11 -5.54
C GLY A 429 -5.27 -8.80 -5.95
N GLY A 430 -6.01 -7.71 -5.93
CA GLY A 430 -5.47 -6.37 -6.13
C GLY A 430 -5.66 -5.55 -4.86
N ASN A 431 -4.71 -4.72 -4.54
CA ASN A 431 -4.86 -3.71 -3.49
C ASN A 431 -4.63 -2.33 -4.07
N CYS A 432 -5.39 -1.35 -3.61
CA CYS A 432 -5.26 0.01 -4.08
C CYS A 432 -4.52 0.84 -3.02
N LEU A 433 -3.34 1.32 -3.37
CA LEU A 433 -2.53 2.17 -2.51
C LEU A 433 -3.10 3.58 -2.36
N SER A 434 -4.00 3.99 -3.27
CA SER A 434 -4.63 5.32 -3.26
C SER A 434 -5.37 5.61 -1.96
N SER A 435 -6.04 4.60 -1.36
CA SER A 435 -6.74 4.79 -0.09
C SER A 435 -5.80 5.08 1.08
N VAL A 436 -4.62 4.48 1.03
CA VAL A 436 -3.64 4.61 2.12
C VAL A 436 -2.90 5.94 2.02
N LEU A 437 -2.61 6.39 0.81
CA LEU A 437 -1.88 7.62 0.52
C LEU A 437 -2.75 8.89 0.56
N GLY A 438 -4.05 8.79 0.80
CA GLY A 438 -4.99 9.93 0.78
C GLY A 438 -4.86 10.93 1.94
N SER A 439 -4.09 10.62 2.99
CA SER A 439 -3.75 11.57 4.06
C SER A 439 -2.44 11.18 4.72
N VAL A 440 -1.54 12.13 4.89
CA VAL A 440 -0.20 11.97 5.48
C VAL A 440 -0.05 12.74 6.80
N ARG A 441 -1.13 12.84 7.57
CA ARG A 441 -1.07 13.41 8.93
C ARG A 441 -0.22 12.54 9.84
N SER A 442 0.46 13.15 10.80
CA SER A 442 1.33 12.44 11.74
C SER A 442 0.58 11.78 12.89
N SER A 443 -0.60 12.27 13.23
CA SER A 443 -1.38 11.77 14.36
C SER A 443 -1.87 10.34 14.12
N THR A 444 -1.85 9.54 15.17
CA THR A 444 -2.44 8.19 15.18
C THR A 444 -3.95 8.26 14.99
N PHE A 445 -4.54 7.30 14.33
CA PHE A 445 -5.98 7.27 14.05
C PHE A 445 -6.56 5.85 14.14
N ARG A 446 -7.88 5.79 14.34
CA ARG A 446 -8.66 4.59 14.07
C ARG A 446 -9.24 4.67 12.68
N ALA A 447 -8.85 3.72 11.84
CA ALA A 447 -9.34 3.59 10.47
C ALA A 447 -10.45 2.54 10.39
N ARG A 448 -11.56 2.90 9.72
CA ARG A 448 -12.65 2.01 9.36
C ARG A 448 -12.95 2.18 7.89
N GLY A 449 -12.96 1.10 7.16
CA GLY A 449 -13.15 1.23 5.73
C GLY A 449 -13.57 -0.05 5.03
N VAL A 450 -13.88 0.13 3.75
CA VAL A 450 -14.14 -0.92 2.80
C VAL A 450 -13.41 -0.64 1.51
N ALA A 451 -12.77 -1.65 0.96
CA ALA A 451 -12.16 -1.62 -0.37
C ALA A 451 -12.66 -2.80 -1.18
N ALA A 452 -13.02 -2.55 -2.42
CA ALA A 452 -13.45 -3.57 -3.37
C ALA A 452 -12.68 -3.41 -4.68
N ASN A 453 -12.27 -4.51 -5.27
CA ASN A 453 -11.66 -4.51 -6.59
C ASN A 453 -12.16 -5.68 -7.42
N TYR A 454 -12.26 -5.45 -8.72
CA TYR A 454 -12.57 -6.45 -9.71
C TYR A 454 -11.57 -6.33 -10.86
N SER A 455 -10.98 -7.43 -11.26
CA SER A 455 -10.09 -7.51 -12.41
C SER A 455 -10.48 -8.64 -13.34
N MET A 456 -10.26 -8.46 -14.63
CA MET A 456 -10.55 -9.47 -15.64
C MET A 456 -9.57 -9.41 -16.80
N LYS A 457 -9.29 -10.59 -17.39
CA LYS A 457 -8.57 -10.73 -18.66
C LYS A 457 -9.51 -11.38 -19.68
N PHE A 458 -9.77 -10.69 -20.78
CA PHE A 458 -10.61 -11.17 -21.86
C PHE A 458 -9.85 -11.15 -23.20
N GLY A 459 -9.37 -12.30 -23.62
CA GLY A 459 -8.53 -12.41 -24.82
C GLY A 459 -7.23 -11.63 -24.65
N ARG A 460 -7.09 -10.54 -25.41
CA ARG A 460 -5.95 -9.60 -25.34
C ARG A 460 -6.22 -8.36 -24.50
N LEU A 461 -7.42 -8.24 -23.96
CA LEU A 461 -7.80 -7.13 -23.10
C LEU A 461 -7.61 -7.49 -21.63
N SER A 462 -7.11 -6.55 -20.86
CA SER A 462 -7.12 -6.56 -19.39
C SER A 462 -7.87 -5.33 -18.90
N ALA A 463 -8.72 -5.51 -17.91
CA ALA A 463 -9.46 -4.42 -17.30
C ALA A 463 -9.58 -4.64 -15.79
N GLY A 464 -9.65 -3.55 -15.06
CA GLY A 464 -9.89 -3.59 -13.63
C GLY A 464 -10.56 -2.32 -13.15
N ILE A 465 -11.31 -2.47 -12.07
CA ILE A 465 -11.94 -1.38 -11.33
C ILE A 465 -11.77 -1.62 -9.84
N GLY A 466 -11.44 -0.57 -9.12
CA GLY A 466 -11.37 -0.57 -7.66
C GLY A 466 -12.10 0.64 -7.10
N ALA A 467 -12.74 0.46 -5.97
CA ALA A 467 -13.40 1.53 -5.24
C ALA A 467 -13.31 1.27 -3.74
N GLY A 468 -13.34 2.32 -2.96
CA GLY A 468 -13.33 2.18 -1.52
C GLY A 468 -13.74 3.44 -0.77
N TYR A 469 -13.97 3.22 0.51
CA TYR A 469 -14.25 4.23 1.51
C TYR A 469 -13.37 3.99 2.72
N ASP A 470 -12.74 5.03 3.23
CA ASP A 470 -11.92 5.04 4.43
C ASP A 470 -12.34 6.19 5.33
N ARG A 471 -12.58 5.91 6.58
CA ARG A 471 -12.89 6.89 7.62
C ARG A 471 -11.85 6.80 8.72
N ARG A 472 -11.12 7.89 8.94
CA ARG A 472 -10.08 8.03 9.96
C ARG A 472 -10.53 8.97 11.05
N LYS A 473 -10.58 8.47 12.27
CA LYS A 473 -10.77 9.29 13.47
C LYS A 473 -9.43 9.44 14.16
N TYR A 474 -8.90 10.66 14.17
CA TYR A 474 -7.61 10.94 14.78
C TYR A 474 -7.70 10.94 16.30
N ILE A 475 -6.63 10.51 16.93
CA ILE A 475 -6.48 10.31 18.38
C ILE A 475 -5.20 11.03 18.80
N ALA A 476 -5.33 12.09 19.59
CA ALA A 476 -4.21 12.89 20.04
C ALA A 476 -4.39 13.31 21.50
N ALA A 477 -3.27 13.51 22.19
CA ALA A 477 -3.30 13.91 23.61
C ALA A 477 -3.76 15.36 23.76
N GLN A 478 -4.69 15.60 24.67
CA GLN A 478 -5.35 16.91 24.84
C GLN A 478 -4.43 17.99 25.42
N ASN A 479 -3.38 17.60 26.15
CA ASN A 479 -2.46 18.54 26.79
C ASN A 479 -1.20 18.79 25.96
N THR A 480 -1.23 18.53 24.66
CA THR A 480 -0.13 18.73 23.73
C THR A 480 -0.53 19.64 22.59
N VAL A 481 0.44 20.07 21.78
CA VAL A 481 0.17 20.83 20.55
C VAL A 481 -0.69 20.07 19.53
N LEU A 482 -0.83 18.75 19.67
CA LEU A 482 -1.70 17.91 18.83
C LEU A 482 -3.17 17.91 19.28
N ALA A 483 -3.55 18.62 20.34
CA ALA A 483 -4.90 18.59 20.90
C ALA A 483 -5.97 18.93 19.86
N SER A 484 -5.69 19.81 18.91
CA SER A 484 -6.61 20.17 17.82
C SER A 484 -6.91 19.02 16.87
N ALA A 485 -5.98 18.07 16.71
CA ALA A 485 -6.20 16.89 15.89
C ALA A 485 -7.09 15.83 16.55
N ASN A 486 -7.31 15.92 17.88
CA ASN A 486 -8.08 14.92 18.59
C ASN A 486 -9.56 14.94 18.20
N GLY A 487 -10.05 13.81 17.69
CA GLY A 487 -11.43 13.67 17.26
C GLY A 487 -11.71 14.16 15.83
N VAL A 488 -10.72 14.73 15.14
CA VAL A 488 -10.84 15.06 13.72
C VAL A 488 -11.21 13.80 12.95
N LEU A 489 -12.09 13.97 11.97
CA LEU A 489 -12.59 12.93 11.10
C LEU A 489 -12.21 13.27 9.66
N ASP A 490 -11.42 12.40 9.03
CA ASP A 490 -11.21 12.43 7.60
C ASP A 490 -11.98 11.27 6.96
N GLU A 491 -12.70 11.56 5.91
CA GLU A 491 -13.39 10.58 5.08
C GLU A 491 -12.84 10.63 3.67
N ASN A 492 -12.44 9.49 3.16
CA ASN A 492 -11.85 9.37 1.83
C ASN A 492 -12.65 8.37 0.99
N TRP A 493 -13.19 8.82 -0.12
CA TRP A 493 -13.77 8.01 -1.19
C TRP A 493 -12.82 7.97 -2.37
N TRP A 494 -12.58 6.81 -2.92
CA TRP A 494 -11.75 6.68 -4.10
C TRP A 494 -12.34 5.70 -5.10
N LEU A 495 -12.06 5.98 -6.37
CA LEU A 495 -12.40 5.14 -7.52
C LEU A 495 -11.20 5.12 -8.45
N ALA A 496 -10.82 3.94 -8.94
CA ALA A 496 -9.82 3.80 -9.99
C ALA A 496 -10.24 2.72 -10.97
N ALA A 497 -10.03 2.95 -12.25
CA ALA A 497 -10.26 1.95 -13.28
C ALA A 497 -9.19 2.01 -14.36
N TYR A 498 -8.88 0.85 -14.91
CA TYR A 498 -7.96 0.74 -16.04
C TYR A 498 -8.50 -0.25 -17.06
N ILE A 499 -8.14 -0.02 -18.30
CA ILE A 499 -8.36 -0.95 -19.40
C ILE A 499 -7.18 -0.86 -20.37
N GLY A 500 -6.75 -1.98 -20.90
CA GLY A 500 -5.67 -1.99 -21.88
C GLY A 500 -5.65 -3.29 -22.68
N GLY A 501 -4.91 -3.28 -23.76
CA GLY A 501 -4.81 -4.47 -24.57
C GLY A 501 -3.88 -4.33 -25.77
N ASP A 502 -3.55 -5.48 -26.35
CA ASP A 502 -2.69 -5.57 -27.51
C ASP A 502 -3.47 -5.36 -28.82
N LEU A 503 -2.97 -4.48 -29.68
CA LEU A 503 -3.43 -4.24 -31.05
C LEU A 503 -2.55 -5.00 -32.06
N GLY A 504 -2.53 -6.32 -31.94
CA GLY A 504 -1.67 -7.15 -32.78
C GLY A 504 -0.46 -7.69 -32.03
N ARG A 505 0.71 -7.76 -32.68
CA ARG A 505 1.97 -8.27 -32.10
C ARG A 505 2.88 -7.16 -31.59
N ASP A 506 2.78 -6.00 -32.20
CA ASP A 506 3.78 -4.94 -32.07
C ASP A 506 3.22 -3.64 -31.51
N ALA A 507 1.93 -3.60 -31.17
CA ALA A 507 1.27 -2.40 -30.66
C ALA A 507 0.27 -2.75 -29.57
N GLY A 508 0.01 -1.78 -28.70
CA GLY A 508 -1.04 -1.87 -27.68
C GLY A 508 -1.44 -0.51 -27.19
N TRP A 509 -2.43 -0.49 -26.33
CA TRP A 509 -2.97 0.72 -25.74
C TRP A 509 -3.40 0.46 -24.30
N SER A 510 -3.44 1.52 -23.52
CA SER A 510 -4.04 1.50 -22.21
C SER A 510 -4.75 2.82 -21.92
N ALA A 511 -5.76 2.75 -21.07
CA ALA A 511 -6.41 3.93 -20.50
C ALA A 511 -6.67 3.68 -19.03
N ASN A 512 -6.56 4.72 -18.24
CA ASN A 512 -6.88 4.70 -16.82
C ASN A 512 -7.62 5.96 -16.41
N VAL A 513 -8.45 5.83 -15.38
CA VAL A 513 -9.15 6.95 -14.74
C VAL A 513 -9.08 6.76 -13.23
N TYR A 514 -9.02 7.86 -12.51
CA TYR A 514 -9.13 7.85 -11.06
C TYR A 514 -9.92 9.07 -10.57
N ALA A 515 -10.52 8.90 -9.41
CA ALA A 515 -11.14 9.97 -8.67
C ALA A 515 -10.95 9.72 -7.17
N ASN A 516 -10.68 10.77 -6.43
CA ASN A 516 -10.48 10.73 -4.99
C ASN A 516 -11.15 11.95 -4.35
N TRP A 517 -11.96 11.72 -3.33
CA TRP A 517 -12.64 12.77 -2.57
C TRP A 517 -12.25 12.61 -1.11
N VAL A 518 -11.61 13.61 -0.56
CA VAL A 518 -11.22 13.69 0.85
C VAL A 518 -12.03 14.80 1.48
N SER A 519 -12.83 14.48 2.48
CA SER A 519 -13.51 15.46 3.33
C SER A 519 -12.97 15.38 4.75
N SER A 520 -12.82 16.55 5.37
CA SER A 520 -12.33 16.67 6.74
C SER A 520 -13.22 17.61 7.53
N ASN A 521 -13.52 17.24 8.77
CA ASN A 521 -14.19 18.17 9.69
C ASN A 521 -13.21 19.13 10.38
N ASP A 522 -11.94 19.11 10.00
CA ASP A 522 -10.94 20.09 10.43
C ASP A 522 -11.13 21.40 9.66
N PRO A 523 -11.45 22.52 10.33
CA PRO A 523 -11.70 23.80 9.65
C PRO A 523 -10.51 24.33 8.82
N LEU A 524 -9.30 23.84 9.11
CA LEU A 524 -8.07 24.28 8.44
C LEU A 524 -7.78 23.49 7.16
N THR A 525 -8.41 22.33 6.96
CA THR A 525 -8.07 21.43 5.86
C THR A 525 -8.99 21.59 4.64
N GLY A 526 -10.28 21.82 4.84
CA GLY A 526 -11.27 21.84 3.77
C GLY A 526 -11.47 20.49 3.08
N ASP A 527 -12.41 20.44 2.15
CA ASP A 527 -12.64 19.28 1.30
C ASP A 527 -11.78 19.38 0.03
N VAL A 528 -11.19 18.26 -0.37
CA VAL A 528 -10.31 18.20 -1.55
C VAL A 528 -10.75 17.05 -2.44
N ALA A 529 -10.82 17.31 -3.75
CA ALA A 529 -11.11 16.26 -4.73
C ALA A 529 -10.06 16.24 -5.84
N GLY A 530 -9.57 15.05 -6.17
CA GLY A 530 -8.63 14.82 -7.25
C GLY A 530 -9.23 13.94 -8.33
N TYR A 531 -9.01 14.29 -9.58
CA TYR A 531 -9.49 13.55 -10.74
C TYR A 531 -8.38 13.40 -11.76
N GLY A 532 -8.40 12.31 -12.49
CA GLY A 532 -7.51 12.18 -13.63
C GLY A 532 -7.92 11.07 -14.56
N ALA A 533 -7.55 11.29 -15.81
CA ALA A 533 -7.72 10.31 -16.87
C ALA A 533 -6.51 10.37 -17.78
N SER A 534 -5.99 9.21 -18.17
CA SER A 534 -4.93 9.15 -19.17
C SER A 534 -5.13 8.00 -20.13
N ALA A 535 -4.61 8.17 -21.34
CA ALA A 535 -4.58 7.13 -22.34
C ALA A 535 -3.22 7.09 -23.00
N SER A 536 -2.75 5.90 -23.33
CA SER A 536 -1.49 5.70 -24.02
C SER A 536 -1.63 4.69 -25.15
N TYR A 537 -0.82 4.90 -26.17
CA TYR A 537 -0.62 3.98 -27.28
C TYR A 537 0.87 3.71 -27.42
N TYR A 538 1.25 2.45 -27.57
CA TYR A 538 2.63 2.09 -27.84
C TYR A 538 2.76 1.25 -29.11
N LYS A 539 3.93 1.36 -29.76
CA LYS A 539 4.31 0.53 -30.89
C LYS A 539 5.77 0.11 -30.79
N MET A 540 6.02 -1.16 -31.02
CA MET A 540 7.37 -1.70 -31.15
C MET A 540 7.91 -1.36 -32.55
N PHE A 541 8.98 -0.57 -32.62
CA PHE A 541 9.70 -0.28 -33.87
C PHE A 541 10.76 -1.34 -34.17
N ALA A 542 11.30 -1.96 -33.11
CA ALA A 542 12.23 -3.07 -33.15
C ALA A 542 12.01 -3.97 -31.92
N PRO A 543 12.53 -5.18 -31.83
CA PRO A 543 12.30 -6.11 -30.72
C PRO A 543 12.57 -5.55 -29.31
N ARG A 544 13.40 -4.50 -29.23
CA ARG A 544 13.80 -3.85 -27.97
C ARG A 544 13.48 -2.35 -27.92
N LEU A 545 12.97 -1.79 -29.01
CA LEU A 545 12.67 -0.36 -29.09
C LEU A 545 11.17 -0.13 -29.23
N ARG A 546 10.60 0.53 -28.23
CA ARG A 546 9.19 0.89 -28.14
C ARG A 546 9.02 2.40 -28.20
N GLY A 547 8.14 2.89 -29.07
CA GLY A 547 7.64 4.25 -29.02
C GLY A 547 6.32 4.31 -28.27
N THR A 548 6.10 5.37 -27.50
CA THR A 548 4.90 5.61 -26.72
C THR A 548 4.36 7.01 -27.00
N LEU A 549 3.06 7.11 -27.19
CA LEU A 549 2.31 8.37 -27.20
C LEU A 549 1.29 8.31 -26.07
N ALA A 550 1.16 9.36 -25.30
CA ALA A 550 0.16 9.43 -24.23
C ALA A 550 -0.45 10.82 -24.15
N ILE A 551 -1.69 10.86 -23.69
CA ILE A 551 -2.42 12.07 -23.33
C ILE A 551 -3.06 11.88 -21.97
N GLY A 552 -3.27 12.99 -21.24
CA GLY A 552 -3.95 12.94 -19.94
C GLY A 552 -4.51 14.27 -19.56
N ILE A 553 -5.47 14.21 -18.65
CA ILE A 553 -6.05 15.34 -17.96
C ILE A 553 -6.05 15.03 -16.47
N ASP A 554 -5.61 15.98 -15.66
CA ASP A 554 -5.60 15.90 -14.21
C ASP A 554 -6.22 17.16 -13.62
N GLY A 555 -6.98 16.99 -12.53
CA GLY A 555 -7.61 18.08 -11.83
C GLY A 555 -7.55 17.88 -10.32
N ALA A 556 -7.34 18.97 -9.60
CA ALA A 556 -7.49 19.07 -8.16
C ALA A 556 -8.47 20.20 -7.85
N LYS A 557 -9.52 19.87 -7.12
CA LYS A 557 -10.50 20.82 -6.62
C LYS A 557 -10.33 20.98 -5.13
N ASN A 558 -10.34 22.22 -4.66
CA ASN A 558 -10.25 22.53 -3.24
C ASN A 558 -11.38 23.49 -2.85
N ASP A 559 -12.16 23.14 -1.83
CA ASP A 559 -13.26 23.97 -1.36
C ASP A 559 -12.79 25.11 -0.42
N THR A 560 -11.48 25.25 -0.19
CA THR A 560 -10.91 26.38 0.57
C THR A 560 -10.91 27.65 -0.29
N PRO A 561 -11.57 28.74 0.13
CA PRO A 561 -11.79 29.94 -0.72
C PRO A 561 -10.53 30.65 -1.23
N SER A 562 -9.36 30.32 -0.71
CA SER A 562 -8.06 30.92 -1.07
C SER A 562 -7.22 30.09 -2.03
N ILE A 563 -7.71 28.91 -2.45
CA ILE A 563 -7.00 27.98 -3.32
C ILE A 563 -7.87 27.73 -4.56
N ASP A 564 -7.37 28.13 -5.71
CA ASP A 564 -8.07 27.91 -6.98
C ASP A 564 -8.00 26.46 -7.42
N ASP A 565 -9.02 26.02 -8.15
CA ASP A 565 -9.06 24.70 -8.76
C ASP A 565 -7.98 24.58 -9.84
N LEU A 566 -7.13 23.55 -9.73
CA LEU A 566 -6.09 23.27 -10.71
C LEU A 566 -6.56 22.23 -11.73
N TRP A 567 -6.51 22.57 -13.00
CA TRP A 567 -6.74 21.64 -14.09
C TRP A 567 -5.59 21.68 -15.10
N THR A 568 -5.12 20.53 -15.53
CA THR A 568 -4.00 20.39 -16.46
C THR A 568 -4.32 19.38 -17.54
N ALA A 569 -3.85 19.65 -18.77
CA ALA A 569 -3.83 18.69 -19.84
C ALA A 569 -2.39 18.42 -20.27
N SER A 570 -2.05 17.17 -20.49
CA SER A 570 -0.68 16.76 -20.80
C SER A 570 -0.63 15.85 -22.02
N ALA A 571 0.45 15.96 -22.77
CA ALA A 571 0.79 15.05 -23.86
C ALA A 571 2.24 14.61 -23.76
N LEU A 572 2.50 13.34 -24.09
CA LEU A 572 3.82 12.72 -24.05
C LEU A 572 4.12 12.01 -25.37
N ALA A 573 5.35 12.17 -25.83
CA ALA A 573 5.93 11.33 -26.88
C ALA A 573 7.29 10.80 -26.39
N GLY A 574 7.49 9.50 -26.39
CA GLY A 574 8.66 8.88 -25.81
C GLY A 574 9.17 7.66 -26.54
N LEU A 575 10.43 7.32 -26.25
CA LEU A 575 11.11 6.13 -26.74
C LEU A 575 11.71 5.36 -25.57
N ARG A 576 11.39 4.07 -25.48
CA ARG A 576 11.93 3.13 -24.48
C ARG A 576 12.74 2.04 -25.16
N TYR A 577 13.96 1.85 -24.69
CA TYR A 577 14.82 0.73 -25.07
C TYR A 577 14.94 -0.24 -23.89
N THR A 578 14.61 -1.52 -24.12
CA THR A 578 14.71 -2.60 -23.13
C THR A 578 15.90 -3.49 -23.48
N PHE A 579 16.74 -3.79 -22.50
CA PHE A 579 17.99 -4.55 -22.72
C PHE A 579 17.78 -6.06 -22.79
#